data_cbf055a7d39610a5867ad20a703bb2be
#
_entry.id   cbf055a7d39610a5867ad20a703bb2be
#
_cell.length_a   1.000
_cell.length_b   1.000
_cell.length_c   1.000
_cell.angle_alpha   90.00
_cell.angle_beta   90.00
_cell.angle_gamma   90.00
#
_symmetry.space_group_name_H-M   'P 1'
#
loop_
_entity.id
_entity.type
_entity.pdbx_description
1 polymer ?
#
loop_
_entity_poly.entity_id
_entity_poly.type
_entity_poly.pdbx_seq_one_letter_code
_entity_poly.pdbx_strand_id
1 'polypeptide(L)'
;MEKYPKVYALGHKYIQDIFEDEVLVEEKVDGSQLNFSKGVDNSINIFSRTVKQDLDNPDKMFKVGVEYILSIQDKLIPGFNYHGEYLNKPKHNTLPYGRVPKNNIIIFDIEDVNGEPLSYDAKVEEAALLGLETVPRLFYGKLLNATELFKYLDNISILGNEKIEGVVVKNYNKYTQFNTYYVGKFVSERFKEKHVKDWKERNISNKDIISNLITELKTEARWYKAVQHLKESGKFLGEPKDIGELFKLVTMDIDEEEQDYIKDVLYKHFVKDIKRHVTHGLPEWYKIKLAEGGL
;
A
#
# COMPACT_ATOMS: atom_id res chain seq x y z
N MET A 1 -11.90 -15.30 -7.39
CA MET A 1 -11.63 -13.94 -6.89
C MET A 1 -10.19 -13.59 -7.19
N GLU A 2 -9.95 -12.52 -7.90
CA GLU A 2 -8.61 -11.98 -8.12
C GLU A 2 -8.16 -11.19 -6.88
N LYS A 3 -6.82 -11.11 -6.70
CA LYS A 3 -6.27 -10.31 -5.60
C LYS A 3 -6.46 -8.82 -5.92
N TYR A 4 -6.81 -8.02 -4.92
CA TYR A 4 -6.84 -6.57 -5.06
C TYR A 4 -5.49 -6.06 -5.61
N PRO A 5 -5.50 -5.08 -6.51
CA PRO A 5 -4.29 -4.48 -7.07
C PRO A 5 -3.27 -4.08 -6.01
N LYS A 6 -1.98 -4.21 -6.33
CA LYS A 6 -0.93 -3.74 -5.43
C LYS A 6 -1.00 -2.22 -5.28
N VAL A 7 -1.13 -1.74 -4.05
CA VAL A 7 -1.13 -0.31 -3.71
C VAL A 7 0.31 0.17 -3.59
N TYR A 8 0.79 0.88 -4.59
CA TYR A 8 2.17 1.38 -4.63
C TYR A 8 2.33 2.67 -3.82
N ALA A 9 3.53 2.93 -3.29
CA ALA A 9 3.84 4.27 -2.80
C ALA A 9 3.82 5.27 -3.96
N LEU A 10 3.28 6.49 -3.75
CA LEU A 10 3.32 7.52 -4.80
C LEU A 10 4.77 7.83 -5.21
N GLY A 11 4.98 7.96 -6.52
CA GLY A 11 6.31 8.08 -7.13
C GLY A 11 6.93 6.75 -7.55
N HIS A 12 6.24 5.62 -7.31
CA HIS A 12 6.68 4.33 -7.83
C HIS A 12 6.59 4.30 -9.36
N LYS A 13 7.57 3.67 -10.03
CA LYS A 13 7.69 3.63 -11.49
C LYS A 13 6.47 3.11 -12.25
N TYR A 14 5.67 2.24 -11.62
CA TYR A 14 4.49 1.65 -12.27
C TYR A 14 3.26 2.55 -12.24
N ILE A 15 3.30 3.65 -11.48
CA ILE A 15 2.19 4.61 -11.35
C ILE A 15 2.69 6.07 -11.46
N GLN A 16 3.79 6.32 -12.19
CA GLN A 16 4.38 7.67 -12.30
C GLN A 16 3.39 8.70 -12.82
N ASP A 17 2.52 8.28 -13.75
CA ASP A 17 1.57 9.12 -14.44
C ASP A 17 0.19 9.17 -13.76
N ILE A 18 0.10 8.78 -12.48
CA ILE A 18 -1.19 8.66 -11.77
C ILE A 18 -2.01 9.95 -11.78
N PHE A 19 -1.35 11.12 -11.87
CA PHE A 19 -1.99 12.45 -11.87
C PHE A 19 -2.27 13.02 -13.26
N GLU A 20 -2.01 12.27 -14.34
CA GLU A 20 -2.30 12.78 -15.70
C GLU A 20 -3.79 12.90 -16.00
N ASP A 21 -4.63 12.12 -15.33
CA ASP A 21 -6.09 12.18 -15.44
C ASP A 21 -6.74 12.60 -14.12
N GLU A 22 -8.05 12.56 -14.06
CA GLU A 22 -8.79 12.73 -12.81
C GLU A 22 -8.53 11.56 -11.87
N VAL A 23 -8.34 11.86 -10.60
CA VAL A 23 -8.09 10.89 -9.54
C VAL A 23 -9.15 10.95 -8.47
N LEU A 24 -9.46 9.80 -7.91
CA LEU A 24 -10.22 9.65 -6.68
C LEU A 24 -9.24 9.57 -5.52
N VAL A 25 -9.39 10.45 -4.52
CA VAL A 25 -8.60 10.44 -3.29
C VAL A 25 -9.49 10.06 -2.14
N GLU A 26 -9.13 9.00 -1.44
CA GLU A 26 -9.89 8.46 -0.32
C GLU A 26 -9.03 8.35 0.94
N GLU A 27 -9.67 8.30 2.11
CA GLU A 27 -8.99 8.02 3.37
C GLU A 27 -8.38 6.63 3.35
N LYS A 28 -7.13 6.52 3.80
CA LYS A 28 -6.50 5.24 4.11
C LYS A 28 -6.74 4.90 5.57
N VAL A 29 -7.55 3.87 5.81
CA VAL A 29 -7.84 3.34 7.14
C VAL A 29 -6.79 2.30 7.52
N ASP A 30 -6.34 2.31 8.77
CA ASP A 30 -5.34 1.41 9.35
C ASP A 30 -6.02 0.20 10.00
N GLY A 31 -6.31 -0.81 9.21
CA GLY A 31 -6.92 -2.06 9.64
C GLY A 31 -6.25 -3.29 9.02
N SER A 32 -7.01 -4.33 8.81
CA SER A 32 -6.60 -5.55 8.09
C SER A 32 -7.49 -5.77 6.89
N GLN A 33 -6.90 -6.04 5.75
CA GLN A 33 -7.65 -6.29 4.53
C GLN A 33 -8.54 -7.53 4.67
N LEU A 34 -9.83 -7.39 4.35
CA LEU A 34 -10.81 -8.47 4.28
C LEU A 34 -11.58 -8.34 2.98
N ASN A 35 -11.35 -9.28 2.06
CA ASN A 35 -11.96 -9.32 0.75
C ASN A 35 -12.99 -10.44 0.70
N PHE A 36 -14.10 -10.22 0.01
CA PHE A 36 -15.12 -11.25 -0.13
C PHE A 36 -15.82 -11.15 -1.48
N SER A 37 -16.36 -12.27 -1.92
CA SER A 37 -17.10 -12.37 -3.19
C SER A 37 -18.12 -13.50 -3.13
N LYS A 38 -19.17 -13.38 -3.95
CA LYS A 38 -20.07 -14.47 -4.26
C LYS A 38 -19.79 -14.93 -5.69
N GLY A 39 -19.43 -16.20 -5.84
CA GLY A 39 -19.26 -16.82 -7.15
C GLY A 39 -20.58 -16.91 -7.92
N VAL A 40 -20.49 -17.09 -9.22
CA VAL A 40 -21.66 -17.34 -10.08
C VAL A 40 -22.38 -18.67 -9.72
N ASP A 41 -21.68 -19.57 -9.08
CA ASP A 41 -22.18 -20.83 -8.50
C ASP A 41 -22.76 -20.65 -7.09
N ASN A 42 -22.92 -19.41 -6.62
CA ASN A 42 -23.32 -19.01 -5.26
C ASN A 42 -22.32 -19.37 -4.16
N SER A 43 -21.11 -19.84 -4.48
CA SER A 43 -20.07 -20.05 -3.48
C SER A 43 -19.62 -18.73 -2.84
N ILE A 44 -19.45 -18.70 -1.54
CA ILE A 44 -18.89 -17.55 -0.82
C ILE A 44 -17.40 -17.74 -0.63
N ASN A 45 -16.64 -16.73 -1.01
CA ASN A 45 -15.21 -16.70 -0.82
C ASN A 45 -14.83 -15.50 0.02
N ILE A 46 -14.08 -15.73 1.10
CA ILE A 46 -13.59 -14.68 2.00
C ILE A 46 -12.08 -14.86 2.16
N PHE A 47 -11.32 -13.78 2.02
CA PHE A 47 -9.88 -13.78 2.14
C PHE A 47 -9.43 -12.61 3.02
N SER A 48 -8.49 -12.86 3.91
CA SER A 48 -7.60 -11.81 4.36
C SER A 48 -6.68 -11.40 3.18
N ARG A 49 -5.68 -10.59 3.39
CA ARG A 49 -4.78 -10.17 2.29
C ARG A 49 -4.26 -11.33 1.44
N THR A 50 -3.93 -12.47 2.05
CA THR A 50 -3.29 -13.61 1.38
C THR A 50 -3.91 -14.96 1.70
N VAL A 51 -4.72 -15.06 2.76
CA VAL A 51 -5.20 -16.34 3.29
C VAL A 51 -6.71 -16.46 3.10
N LYS A 52 -7.15 -17.53 2.47
CA LYS A 52 -8.57 -17.88 2.40
C LYS A 52 -9.05 -18.26 3.80
N GLN A 53 -10.18 -17.68 4.23
CA GLN A 53 -10.78 -18.00 5.50
C GLN A 53 -11.57 -19.30 5.40
N ASP A 54 -11.45 -20.15 6.40
CA ASP A 54 -12.36 -21.27 6.61
C ASP A 54 -13.70 -20.72 7.12
N LEU A 55 -14.77 -20.95 6.38
CA LEU A 55 -16.09 -20.38 6.71
C LEU A 55 -16.70 -20.99 7.96
N ASP A 56 -16.37 -22.25 8.26
CA ASP A 56 -16.88 -22.97 9.45
C ASP A 56 -16.03 -22.67 10.69
N ASN A 57 -14.73 -22.38 10.50
CA ASN A 57 -13.80 -22.09 11.59
C ASN A 57 -12.82 -20.96 11.20
N PRO A 58 -13.31 -19.74 11.01
CA PRO A 58 -12.48 -18.60 10.58
C PRO A 58 -11.45 -18.24 11.65
N ASP A 59 -10.36 -17.58 11.21
CA ASP A 59 -9.40 -17.01 12.13
C ASP A 59 -10.12 -16.12 13.17
N LYS A 60 -9.75 -16.28 14.45
CA LYS A 60 -10.37 -15.58 15.57
C LYS A 60 -10.41 -14.06 15.37
N MET A 61 -9.42 -13.50 14.69
CA MET A 61 -9.34 -12.08 14.43
C MET A 61 -10.45 -11.63 13.47
N PHE A 62 -10.74 -12.40 12.43
CA PHE A 62 -11.72 -12.06 11.39
C PHE A 62 -13.11 -12.62 11.64
N LYS A 63 -13.30 -13.40 12.71
CA LYS A 63 -14.53 -14.14 12.99
C LYS A 63 -15.80 -13.28 12.86
N VAL A 64 -15.82 -12.11 13.48
CA VAL A 64 -16.99 -11.21 13.45
C VAL A 64 -17.29 -10.74 12.02
N GLY A 65 -16.25 -10.39 11.23
CA GLY A 65 -16.41 -10.00 9.84
C GLY A 65 -16.91 -11.14 8.96
N VAL A 66 -16.36 -12.35 9.14
CA VAL A 66 -16.79 -13.55 8.39
C VAL A 66 -18.24 -13.88 8.69
N GLU A 67 -18.62 -13.93 9.97
CA GLU A 67 -20.01 -14.19 10.40
C GLU A 67 -20.97 -13.15 9.81
N TYR A 68 -20.57 -11.87 9.79
CA TYR A 68 -21.40 -10.83 9.18
C TYR A 68 -21.56 -11.03 7.67
N ILE A 69 -20.47 -11.28 6.94
CA ILE A 69 -20.52 -11.52 5.48
C ILE A 69 -21.43 -12.71 5.16
N LEU A 70 -21.34 -13.80 5.91
CA LEU A 70 -22.22 -14.96 5.76
C LEU A 70 -23.69 -14.60 6.01
N SER A 71 -23.98 -13.72 6.96
CA SER A 71 -25.36 -13.29 7.25
C SER A 71 -26.01 -12.46 6.15
N ILE A 72 -25.20 -11.83 5.30
CA ILE A 72 -25.66 -11.00 4.18
C ILE A 72 -25.42 -11.65 2.80
N GLN A 73 -24.99 -12.90 2.75
CA GLN A 73 -24.59 -13.58 1.50
C GLN A 73 -25.64 -13.55 0.40
N ASP A 74 -26.94 -13.54 0.74
CA ASP A 74 -28.03 -13.50 -0.22
C ASP A 74 -28.16 -12.11 -0.91
N LYS A 75 -27.59 -11.07 -0.29
CA LYS A 75 -27.57 -9.72 -0.85
C LYS A 75 -26.36 -9.47 -1.75
N LEU A 76 -25.33 -10.31 -1.67
CA LEU A 76 -24.12 -10.14 -2.50
C LEU A 76 -24.45 -10.42 -3.96
N ILE A 77 -23.98 -9.55 -4.83
CA ILE A 77 -24.13 -9.70 -6.29
C ILE A 77 -23.15 -10.77 -6.78
N PRO A 78 -23.65 -11.84 -7.45
CA PRO A 78 -22.77 -12.86 -8.00
C PRO A 78 -21.75 -12.29 -8.99
N GLY A 79 -20.48 -12.66 -8.83
CA GLY A 79 -19.37 -12.20 -9.66
C GLY A 79 -18.71 -10.90 -9.20
N PHE A 80 -19.31 -10.16 -8.26
CA PHE A 80 -18.67 -8.96 -7.69
C PHE A 80 -17.62 -9.33 -6.65
N ASN A 81 -16.55 -8.54 -6.62
CA ASN A 81 -15.50 -8.60 -5.60
C ASN A 81 -15.59 -7.37 -4.69
N TYR A 82 -15.70 -7.59 -3.41
CA TYR A 82 -15.79 -6.57 -2.38
C TYR A 82 -14.47 -6.50 -1.61
N HIS A 83 -13.89 -5.31 -1.49
CA HIS A 83 -12.62 -5.07 -0.84
C HIS A 83 -12.82 -4.12 0.33
N GLY A 84 -12.53 -4.61 1.53
CA GLY A 84 -12.74 -3.85 2.77
C GLY A 84 -11.54 -3.87 3.69
N GLU A 85 -11.52 -2.89 4.58
CA GLU A 85 -10.63 -2.86 5.73
C GLU A 85 -11.41 -3.29 6.97
N TYR A 86 -10.89 -4.29 7.67
CA TYR A 86 -11.50 -4.88 8.85
C TYR A 86 -10.84 -4.36 10.12
N LEU A 87 -11.64 -3.97 11.10
CA LEU A 87 -11.17 -3.60 12.43
C LEU A 87 -11.94 -4.37 13.50
N ASN A 88 -11.24 -5.20 14.26
CA ASN A 88 -11.85 -5.96 15.37
C ASN A 88 -12.11 -5.10 16.61
N LYS A 89 -11.32 -4.05 16.80
CA LYS A 89 -11.40 -3.10 17.92
C LYS A 89 -10.86 -1.73 17.48
N PRO A 90 -11.18 -0.63 18.19
CA PRO A 90 -10.73 0.71 17.81
C PRO A 90 -9.21 0.83 17.61
N LYS A 91 -8.41 0.25 18.49
CA LYS A 91 -6.97 0.10 18.26
C LYS A 91 -6.68 -1.29 17.69
N HIS A 92 -6.96 -1.45 16.41
CA HIS A 92 -6.70 -2.70 15.69
C HIS A 92 -5.21 -2.86 15.38
N ASN A 93 -4.62 -1.86 14.74
CA ASN A 93 -3.19 -1.79 14.43
C ASN A 93 -2.51 -0.64 15.21
N THR A 94 -2.03 0.38 14.51
CA THR A 94 -1.24 1.49 15.06
C THR A 94 -2.13 2.60 15.60
N LEU A 95 -3.15 3.02 14.82
CA LEU A 95 -4.01 4.14 15.15
C LEU A 95 -5.12 3.76 16.13
N PRO A 96 -5.25 4.46 17.28
CA PRO A 96 -6.33 4.23 18.23
C PRO A 96 -7.58 5.04 17.87
N TYR A 97 -8.35 4.56 16.89
CA TYR A 97 -9.60 5.19 16.47
C TYR A 97 -10.64 5.32 17.59
N GLY A 98 -11.62 6.18 17.42
CA GLY A 98 -12.72 6.36 18.37
C GLY A 98 -13.74 5.23 18.34
N ARG A 99 -13.85 4.53 17.20
CA ARG A 99 -14.78 3.42 16.98
C ARG A 99 -14.26 2.44 15.95
N VAL A 100 -14.89 1.30 15.81
CA VAL A 100 -14.78 0.43 14.64
C VAL A 100 -15.80 0.85 13.58
N PRO A 101 -15.61 0.47 12.30
CA PRO A 101 -16.65 0.58 11.29
C PRO A 101 -17.91 -0.21 11.68
N LYS A 102 -19.05 0.16 11.12
CA LYS A 102 -20.26 -0.63 11.25
C LYS A 102 -20.00 -2.06 10.75
N ASN A 103 -20.38 -3.04 11.56
CA ASN A 103 -20.12 -4.46 11.31
C ASN A 103 -18.62 -4.81 11.11
N ASN A 104 -17.72 -3.98 11.67
CA ASN A 104 -16.28 -4.16 11.66
C ASN A 104 -15.60 -4.06 10.28
N ILE A 105 -16.33 -3.74 9.21
CA ILE A 105 -15.83 -3.67 7.83
C ILE A 105 -16.14 -2.29 7.25
N ILE A 106 -15.14 -1.65 6.64
CA ILE A 106 -15.32 -0.45 5.83
C ILE A 106 -14.83 -0.73 4.40
N ILE A 107 -15.70 -0.55 3.43
CA ILE A 107 -15.42 -0.85 2.02
C ILE A 107 -14.56 0.26 1.42
N PHE A 108 -13.45 -0.13 0.79
CA PHE A 108 -12.61 0.81 0.04
C PHE A 108 -12.70 0.60 -1.47
N ASP A 109 -13.11 -0.60 -1.96
CA ASP A 109 -13.37 -0.83 -3.38
C ASP A 109 -14.39 -1.92 -3.61
N ILE A 110 -15.06 -1.89 -4.76
CA ILE A 110 -15.93 -2.96 -5.26
C ILE A 110 -15.66 -3.08 -6.76
N GLU A 111 -15.39 -4.28 -7.24
CA GLU A 111 -15.20 -4.60 -8.66
C GLU A 111 -16.39 -5.40 -9.17
N ASP A 112 -16.81 -5.11 -10.40
CA ASP A 112 -17.89 -5.82 -11.08
C ASP A 112 -17.44 -7.20 -11.59
N VAL A 113 -18.32 -7.87 -12.35
CA VAL A 113 -18.07 -9.20 -12.92
C VAL A 113 -16.90 -9.25 -13.92
N ASN A 114 -16.49 -8.10 -14.45
CA ASN A 114 -15.38 -7.95 -15.38
C ASN A 114 -14.07 -7.58 -14.68
N GLY A 115 -14.10 -7.39 -13.36
CA GLY A 115 -12.97 -6.89 -12.57
C GLY A 115 -12.79 -5.37 -12.65
N GLU A 116 -13.80 -4.64 -13.19
CA GLU A 116 -13.74 -3.18 -13.28
C GLU A 116 -14.27 -2.54 -11.99
N PRO A 117 -13.56 -1.52 -11.45
CA PRO A 117 -13.98 -0.85 -10.23
C PRO A 117 -15.27 -0.05 -10.44
N LEU A 118 -16.16 -0.13 -9.47
CA LEU A 118 -17.36 0.72 -9.46
C LEU A 118 -16.98 2.19 -9.27
N SER A 119 -17.82 3.10 -9.78
CA SER A 119 -17.72 4.51 -9.41
C SER A 119 -17.89 4.69 -7.90
N TYR A 120 -17.36 5.80 -7.36
CA TYR A 120 -17.48 6.07 -5.92
C TYR A 120 -18.94 6.03 -5.45
N ASP A 121 -19.86 6.65 -6.18
CA ASP A 121 -21.26 6.74 -5.77
C ASP A 121 -21.94 5.36 -5.84
N ALA A 122 -21.70 4.56 -6.88
CA ALA A 122 -22.19 3.19 -6.98
C ALA A 122 -21.63 2.28 -5.86
N LYS A 123 -20.36 2.44 -5.50
CA LYS A 123 -19.73 1.76 -4.37
C LYS A 123 -20.43 2.11 -3.04
N VAL A 124 -20.74 3.39 -2.83
CA VAL A 124 -21.45 3.85 -1.61
C VAL A 124 -22.85 3.25 -1.53
N GLU A 125 -23.59 3.27 -2.65
CA GLU A 125 -24.94 2.70 -2.72
C GLU A 125 -24.94 1.21 -2.43
N GLU A 126 -24.05 0.45 -3.09
CA GLU A 126 -23.94 -1.00 -2.90
C GLU A 126 -23.52 -1.35 -1.47
N ALA A 127 -22.51 -0.68 -0.91
CA ALA A 127 -22.11 -0.90 0.48
C ALA A 127 -23.25 -0.60 1.47
N ALA A 128 -24.03 0.46 1.23
CA ALA A 128 -25.18 0.80 2.08
C ALA A 128 -26.28 -0.28 2.05
N LEU A 129 -26.56 -0.90 0.89
CA LEU A 129 -27.50 -2.03 0.76
C LEU A 129 -27.04 -3.24 1.57
N LEU A 130 -25.72 -3.43 1.69
CA LEU A 130 -25.09 -4.46 2.50
C LEU A 130 -24.99 -4.08 3.99
N GLY A 131 -25.39 -2.87 4.38
CA GLY A 131 -25.27 -2.36 5.75
C GLY A 131 -23.83 -2.07 6.16
N LEU A 132 -22.92 -1.84 5.20
CA LEU A 132 -21.51 -1.52 5.40
C LEU A 132 -21.26 -0.02 5.17
N GLU A 133 -20.15 0.48 5.73
CA GLU A 133 -19.65 1.82 5.48
C GLU A 133 -18.63 1.81 4.34
N THR A 134 -18.38 2.96 3.72
CA THR A 134 -17.31 3.16 2.75
C THR A 134 -16.32 4.18 3.27
N VAL A 135 -15.05 4.04 2.89
CA VAL A 135 -14.03 5.08 3.13
C VAL A 135 -14.46 6.39 2.47
N PRO A 136 -14.29 7.54 3.14
CA PRO A 136 -14.76 8.80 2.60
C PRO A 136 -13.93 9.25 1.41
N ARG A 137 -14.61 9.80 0.39
CA ARG A 137 -13.97 10.55 -0.68
C ARG A 137 -13.52 11.90 -0.16
N LEU A 138 -12.21 12.14 -0.20
CA LEU A 138 -11.60 13.41 0.20
C LEU A 138 -11.50 14.38 -0.98
N PHE A 139 -11.36 13.82 -2.20
CA PHE A 139 -11.28 14.59 -3.43
C PHE A 139 -11.62 13.72 -4.65
N TYR A 140 -12.17 14.36 -5.68
CA TYR A 140 -12.27 13.80 -7.03
C TYR A 140 -11.97 14.91 -8.04
N GLY A 141 -11.10 14.64 -9.00
CA GLY A 141 -10.73 15.58 -10.06
C GLY A 141 -9.23 15.54 -10.36
N LYS A 142 -8.73 16.56 -11.04
CA LYS A 142 -7.34 16.65 -11.45
C LYS A 142 -6.48 17.28 -10.37
N LEU A 143 -5.38 16.62 -10.03
CA LEU A 143 -4.30 17.13 -9.19
C LEU A 143 -3.05 17.32 -10.03
N LEU A 144 -2.25 18.34 -9.75
CA LEU A 144 -1.00 18.60 -10.46
C LEU A 144 0.10 17.64 -10.00
N ASN A 145 0.13 17.34 -8.72
CA ASN A 145 1.16 16.46 -8.12
C ASN A 145 0.78 16.03 -6.69
N ALA A 146 1.61 15.17 -6.12
CA ALA A 146 1.40 14.63 -4.78
C ALA A 146 1.45 15.68 -3.65
N THR A 147 2.03 16.86 -3.86
CA THR A 147 2.13 17.87 -2.78
C THR A 147 0.76 18.42 -2.38
N GLU A 148 -0.20 18.40 -3.29
CA GLU A 148 -1.57 18.83 -2.99
C GLU A 148 -2.31 17.88 -2.02
N LEU A 149 -1.78 16.67 -1.82
CA LEU A 149 -2.36 15.70 -0.90
C LEU A 149 -2.07 16.03 0.58
N PHE A 150 -1.05 16.86 0.86
CA PHE A 150 -0.72 17.22 2.25
C PHE A 150 -1.88 17.84 3.02
N LYS A 151 -2.70 18.63 2.34
CA LYS A 151 -3.87 19.29 2.96
C LYS A 151 -4.89 18.30 3.54
N TYR A 152 -4.91 17.07 3.04
CA TYR A 152 -5.84 16.05 3.52
C TYR A 152 -5.31 15.28 4.74
N LEU A 153 -3.99 15.24 4.95
CA LEU A 153 -3.37 14.45 6.03
C LEU A 153 -3.73 14.95 7.44
N ASP A 154 -4.20 16.17 7.55
CA ASP A 154 -4.64 16.75 8.83
C ASP A 154 -6.11 16.46 9.15
N ASN A 155 -6.85 15.81 8.23
CA ASN A 155 -8.23 15.42 8.47
C ASN A 155 -8.32 14.38 9.60
N ILE A 156 -9.39 14.48 10.38
CA ILE A 156 -9.73 13.44 11.36
C ILE A 156 -10.38 12.28 10.60
N SER A 157 -9.99 11.06 10.96
CA SER A 157 -10.54 9.84 10.39
C SER A 157 -12.07 9.77 10.55
N ILE A 158 -12.74 9.15 9.59
CA ILE A 158 -14.16 8.81 9.71
C ILE A 158 -14.45 7.94 10.95
N LEU A 159 -13.45 7.23 11.44
CA LEU A 159 -13.54 6.41 12.64
C LEU A 159 -13.29 7.21 13.93
N GLY A 160 -12.98 8.49 13.84
CA GLY A 160 -12.85 9.44 14.94
C GLY A 160 -11.54 9.37 15.73
N ASN A 161 -11.30 10.37 16.55
CA ASN A 161 -10.21 10.56 17.53
C ASN A 161 -8.82 10.79 16.94
N GLU A 162 -8.47 10.17 15.82
CA GLU A 162 -7.13 10.24 15.23
C GLU A 162 -7.16 10.93 13.86
N LYS A 163 -6.05 11.51 13.47
CA LYS A 163 -5.83 11.90 12.08
C LYS A 163 -5.73 10.65 11.20
N ILE A 164 -6.08 10.81 9.92
CA ILE A 164 -5.98 9.71 8.96
C ILE A 164 -4.53 9.20 8.85
N GLU A 165 -4.34 7.90 8.63
CA GLU A 165 -3.02 7.32 8.36
C GLU A 165 -2.38 7.97 7.13
N GLY A 166 -3.18 8.19 6.14
CA GLY A 166 -2.81 8.73 4.85
C GLY A 166 -3.99 8.74 3.90
N VAL A 167 -3.69 8.82 2.62
CA VAL A 167 -4.69 8.74 1.55
C VAL A 167 -4.32 7.67 0.53
N VAL A 168 -5.35 7.11 -0.11
CA VAL A 168 -5.21 6.29 -1.31
C VAL A 168 -5.68 7.11 -2.49
N VAL A 169 -4.84 7.16 -3.53
CA VAL A 169 -5.12 7.84 -4.81
C VAL A 169 -5.39 6.77 -5.84
N LYS A 170 -6.51 6.84 -6.53
CA LYS A 170 -6.93 5.89 -7.55
C LYS A 170 -7.14 6.61 -8.88
N ASN A 171 -6.55 6.05 -9.93
CA ASN A 171 -6.81 6.46 -11.30
C ASN A 171 -7.31 5.23 -12.06
N TYR A 172 -8.62 5.16 -12.29
CA TYR A 172 -9.25 4.03 -12.95
C TYR A 172 -9.16 4.10 -14.49
N ASN A 173 -8.58 5.17 -15.05
CA ASN A 173 -8.37 5.34 -16.49
C ASN A 173 -6.99 4.84 -16.94
N LYS A 174 -6.10 4.50 -15.99
CA LYS A 174 -4.74 4.04 -16.28
C LYS A 174 -4.47 2.67 -15.67
N TYR A 175 -3.75 1.86 -16.44
CA TYR A 175 -3.43 0.49 -16.05
C TYR A 175 -1.92 0.27 -16.03
N THR A 176 -1.47 -0.48 -15.03
CA THR A 176 -0.08 -0.94 -14.94
C THR A 176 0.22 -1.96 -16.05
N GLN A 177 1.50 -2.29 -16.22
CA GLN A 177 1.91 -3.41 -17.10
C GLN A 177 1.31 -4.76 -16.71
N PHE A 178 0.73 -4.88 -15.51
CA PHE A 178 0.08 -6.10 -15.00
C PHE A 178 -1.44 -6.07 -15.21
N ASN A 179 -1.94 -5.15 -16.03
CA ASN A 179 -3.35 -4.96 -16.31
C ASN A 179 -4.22 -4.68 -15.06
N THR A 180 -3.67 -3.97 -14.09
CA THR A 180 -4.39 -3.48 -12.92
C THR A 180 -4.45 -1.96 -12.95
N TYR A 181 -5.59 -1.35 -12.58
CA TYR A 181 -5.71 0.10 -12.51
C TYR A 181 -4.73 0.70 -11.49
N TYR A 182 -4.41 2.00 -11.68
CA TYR A 182 -3.44 2.67 -10.81
C TYR A 182 -4.01 2.92 -9.43
N VAL A 183 -3.33 2.39 -8.42
CA VAL A 183 -3.61 2.68 -7.00
C VAL A 183 -2.33 3.07 -6.30
N GLY A 184 -2.30 4.28 -5.74
CA GLY A 184 -1.17 4.81 -5.01
C GLY A 184 -1.51 5.14 -3.56
N LYS A 185 -0.60 4.90 -2.62
CA LYS A 185 -0.73 5.32 -1.23
C LYS A 185 0.20 6.48 -0.90
N PHE A 186 -0.28 7.39 -0.06
CA PHE A 186 0.44 8.53 0.46
C PHE A 186 0.26 8.60 1.98
N VAL A 187 1.25 8.12 2.72
CA VAL A 187 1.19 7.97 4.18
C VAL A 187 1.93 9.11 4.86
N SER A 188 1.36 9.67 5.91
CA SER A 188 1.74 10.95 6.52
C SER A 188 3.18 11.04 7.03
N GLU A 189 3.67 10.05 7.77
CA GLU A 189 5.00 10.10 8.41
C GLU A 189 6.13 10.02 7.39
N ARG A 190 6.01 9.13 6.43
CA ARG A 190 7.04 8.88 5.42
C ARG A 190 7.29 10.05 4.49
N PHE A 191 6.25 10.81 4.17
CA PHE A 191 6.37 11.96 3.27
C PHE A 191 6.87 13.21 3.98
N LYS A 192 6.49 13.43 5.24
CA LYS A 192 7.06 14.51 6.08
C LYS A 192 8.58 14.34 6.21
N GLU A 193 9.07 13.11 6.41
CA GLU A 193 10.50 12.82 6.48
C GLU A 193 11.21 13.04 5.14
N LYS A 194 10.61 12.70 4.01
CA LYS A 194 11.18 12.86 2.68
C LYS A 194 11.35 14.34 2.31
N HIS A 195 10.38 15.19 2.62
CA HIS A 195 10.47 16.65 2.39
C HIS A 195 11.54 17.33 3.24
N VAL A 196 11.73 16.89 4.46
CA VAL A 196 12.82 17.39 5.34
C VAL A 196 14.19 16.97 4.79
N LYS A 197 14.29 15.81 4.13
CA LYS A 197 15.53 15.29 3.55
C LYS A 197 15.91 15.97 2.24
N ASP A 198 14.99 16.25 1.34
CA ASP A 198 15.28 16.99 0.09
C ASP A 198 15.95 18.34 0.36
N TRP A 199 15.70 18.92 1.54
CA TRP A 199 16.36 20.14 2.00
C TRP A 199 17.78 19.89 2.58
N LYS A 200 18.07 18.68 3.11
CA LYS A 200 19.36 18.29 3.70
C LYS A 200 20.31 17.61 2.69
N GLU A 201 19.84 17.11 1.56
CA GLU A 201 20.59 16.30 0.58
C GLU A 201 21.74 17.03 -0.14
N ARG A 202 21.97 18.30 0.15
CA ARG A 202 23.05 19.06 -0.54
C ARG A 202 24.46 18.79 -0.04
N ASN A 203 24.68 18.02 1.06
CA ASN A 203 26.00 17.82 1.67
C ASN A 203 26.16 16.46 2.44
N ILE A 204 25.82 15.32 1.86
CA ILE A 204 25.91 14.03 2.55
C ILE A 204 27.14 13.22 2.10
N SER A 205 27.96 12.74 3.04
CA SER A 205 29.05 11.80 2.79
C SER A 205 28.54 10.38 2.47
N ASN A 206 29.35 9.55 1.79
CA ASN A 206 28.96 8.19 1.40
C ASN A 206 28.51 7.28 2.57
N LYS A 207 28.99 7.56 3.80
CA LYS A 207 28.55 6.83 5.02
C LYS A 207 27.16 7.24 5.48
N ASP A 208 26.75 8.48 5.20
CA ASP A 208 25.50 9.03 5.69
C ASP A 208 24.29 8.50 4.91
N ILE A 209 24.44 8.12 3.63
CA ILE A 209 23.33 7.67 2.80
C ILE A 209 22.76 6.31 3.26
N ILE A 210 23.63 5.36 3.62
CA ILE A 210 23.20 4.05 4.14
C ILE A 210 22.56 4.22 5.51
N SER A 211 23.17 5.04 6.40
CA SER A 211 22.62 5.34 7.71
C SER A 211 21.26 6.02 7.62
N ASN A 212 21.07 6.91 6.64
CA ASN A 212 19.78 7.56 6.38
C ASN A 212 18.73 6.57 5.88
N LEU A 213 19.08 5.71 4.92
CA LEU A 213 18.18 4.63 4.46
C LEU A 213 17.77 3.70 5.61
N ILE A 214 18.73 3.29 6.44
CA ILE A 214 18.43 2.45 7.61
C ILE A 214 17.47 3.16 8.55
N THR A 215 17.72 4.42 8.89
CA THR A 215 16.87 5.21 9.79
C THR A 215 15.46 5.37 9.23
N GLU A 216 15.35 5.58 7.91
CA GLU A 216 14.07 5.74 7.22
C GLU A 216 13.26 4.44 7.17
N LEU A 217 13.94 3.32 6.93
CA LEU A 217 13.29 2.03 6.77
C LEU A 217 13.05 1.29 8.10
N LYS A 218 13.79 1.65 9.15
CA LYS A 218 13.68 1.06 10.49
C LYS A 218 12.60 1.78 11.31
N THR A 219 11.34 1.42 11.11
CA THR A 219 10.21 2.02 11.81
C THR A 219 9.45 0.99 12.65
N GLU A 220 8.93 1.39 13.80
CA GLU A 220 8.05 0.54 14.61
C GLU A 220 6.77 0.17 13.85
N ALA A 221 6.25 1.07 13.00
CA ALA A 221 5.09 0.81 12.16
C ALA A 221 5.31 -0.40 11.25
N ARG A 222 6.52 -0.54 10.64
CA ARG A 222 6.88 -1.72 9.84
C ARG A 222 6.94 -2.99 10.69
N TRP A 223 7.46 -2.90 11.90
CA TRP A 223 7.51 -4.04 12.82
C TRP A 223 6.11 -4.45 13.26
N TYR A 224 5.23 -3.49 13.58
CA TYR A 224 3.81 -3.79 13.87
C TYR A 224 3.10 -4.44 12.69
N LYS A 225 3.36 -3.98 11.45
CA LYS A 225 2.83 -4.61 10.24
C LYS A 225 3.28 -6.07 10.10
N ALA A 226 4.57 -6.37 10.39
CA ALA A 226 5.06 -7.74 10.38
C ALA A 226 4.37 -8.62 11.45
N VAL A 227 4.18 -8.11 12.68
CA VAL A 227 3.43 -8.80 13.72
C VAL A 227 1.97 -9.04 13.29
N GLN A 228 1.37 -8.07 12.62
CA GLN A 228 0.02 -8.19 12.11
C GLN A 228 -0.08 -9.31 11.04
N HIS A 229 0.84 -9.34 10.07
CA HIS A 229 0.90 -10.40 9.07
C HIS A 229 1.09 -11.80 9.71
N LEU A 230 1.91 -11.86 10.77
CA LEU A 230 2.09 -13.13 11.49
C LEU A 230 0.79 -13.59 12.17
N LYS A 231 0.02 -12.65 12.75
CA LYS A 231 -1.31 -12.94 13.31
C LYS A 231 -2.31 -13.37 12.23
N GLU A 232 -2.36 -12.63 11.11
CA GLU A 232 -3.24 -12.91 9.97
C GLU A 232 -2.99 -14.28 9.33
N SER A 233 -1.74 -14.76 9.41
CA SER A 233 -1.36 -16.11 8.94
C SER A 233 -1.65 -17.22 9.94
N GLY A 234 -2.18 -16.91 11.12
CA GLY A 234 -2.45 -17.87 12.19
C GLY A 234 -1.21 -18.48 12.85
N LYS A 235 -0.02 -17.92 12.58
CA LYS A 235 1.27 -18.43 13.09
C LYS A 235 1.79 -17.71 14.33
N PHE A 236 1.10 -16.68 14.78
CA PHE A 236 1.52 -15.88 15.93
C PHE A 236 1.38 -16.65 17.23
N LEU A 237 2.47 -16.86 17.94
CA LEU A 237 2.52 -17.55 19.22
C LEU A 237 2.46 -16.59 20.42
N GLY A 238 2.90 -15.34 20.25
CA GLY A 238 3.07 -14.36 21.31
C GLY A 238 4.30 -14.64 22.18
N GLU A 239 5.28 -15.36 21.63
CA GLU A 239 6.50 -15.80 22.29
C GLU A 239 7.77 -15.33 21.53
N PRO A 240 8.95 -15.31 22.19
CA PRO A 240 10.21 -14.98 21.51
C PRO A 240 10.53 -15.86 20.29
N LYS A 241 9.91 -17.01 20.14
CA LYS A 241 10.03 -17.87 18.96
C LYS A 241 9.53 -17.22 17.67
N ASP A 242 8.62 -16.24 17.78
CA ASP A 242 8.09 -15.48 16.64
C ASP A 242 9.15 -14.61 15.96
N ILE A 243 10.23 -14.26 16.66
CA ILE A 243 11.27 -13.33 16.18
C ILE A 243 11.85 -13.77 14.83
N GLY A 244 12.08 -15.06 14.63
CA GLY A 244 12.61 -15.58 13.37
C GLY A 244 11.70 -15.33 12.16
N GLU A 245 10.40 -15.52 12.34
CA GLU A 245 9.42 -15.23 11.30
C GLU A 245 9.22 -13.72 11.10
N LEU A 246 9.29 -12.93 12.19
CA LEU A 246 9.21 -11.46 12.08
C LEU A 246 10.37 -10.89 11.27
N PHE A 247 11.60 -11.39 11.43
CA PHE A 247 12.72 -10.99 10.58
C PHE A 247 12.45 -11.26 9.10
N LYS A 248 11.92 -12.43 8.76
CA LYS A 248 11.57 -12.77 7.37
C LYS A 248 10.51 -11.83 6.82
N LEU A 249 9.45 -11.59 7.57
CA LEU A 249 8.35 -10.71 7.15
C LEU A 249 8.81 -9.27 6.93
N VAL A 250 9.64 -8.73 7.82
CA VAL A 250 10.22 -7.38 7.65
C VAL A 250 11.12 -7.31 6.43
N THR A 251 11.96 -8.34 6.20
CA THR A 251 12.86 -8.37 5.04
C THR A 251 12.07 -8.46 3.73
N MET A 252 11.06 -9.33 3.69
CA MET A 252 10.17 -9.44 2.53
C MET A 252 9.42 -8.13 2.25
N ASP A 253 8.93 -7.45 3.29
CA ASP A 253 8.25 -6.16 3.14
C ASP A 253 9.19 -5.09 2.53
N ILE A 254 10.47 -5.07 2.95
CA ILE A 254 11.47 -4.18 2.37
C ILE A 254 11.73 -4.53 0.90
N ASP A 255 11.89 -5.80 0.57
CA ASP A 255 12.14 -6.24 -0.80
C ASP A 255 10.94 -5.95 -1.71
N GLU A 256 9.72 -6.16 -1.22
CA GLU A 256 8.51 -5.95 -2.00
C GLU A 256 8.14 -4.46 -2.17
N GLU A 257 8.33 -3.65 -1.14
CA GLU A 257 7.85 -2.27 -1.15
C GLU A 257 8.94 -1.23 -1.42
N GLU A 258 10.21 -1.51 -1.03
CA GLU A 258 11.26 -0.52 -1.01
C GLU A 258 12.42 -0.77 -1.98
N GLN A 259 12.49 -1.93 -2.61
CA GLN A 259 13.63 -2.32 -3.44
C GLN A 259 13.96 -1.28 -4.50
N ASP A 260 12.96 -0.79 -5.23
CA ASP A 260 13.19 0.19 -6.30
C ASP A 260 13.58 1.55 -5.71
N TYR A 261 13.01 1.95 -4.58
CA TYR A 261 13.41 3.18 -3.89
C TYR A 261 14.87 3.12 -3.43
N ILE A 262 15.29 2.02 -2.80
CA ILE A 262 16.67 1.81 -2.36
C ILE A 262 17.63 1.87 -3.57
N LYS A 263 17.31 1.16 -4.65
CA LYS A 263 18.10 1.18 -5.90
C LYS A 263 18.24 2.59 -6.46
N ASP A 264 17.16 3.33 -6.55
CA ASP A 264 17.16 4.68 -7.10
C ASP A 264 18.00 5.66 -6.27
N VAL A 265 17.87 5.60 -4.93
CA VAL A 265 18.65 6.44 -4.02
C VAL A 265 20.14 6.14 -4.14
N LEU A 266 20.52 4.85 -4.10
CA LEU A 266 21.91 4.43 -4.22
C LEU A 266 22.48 4.76 -5.61
N TYR A 267 21.71 4.49 -6.67
CA TYR A 267 22.14 4.80 -8.03
C TYR A 267 22.37 6.29 -8.24
N LYS A 268 21.42 7.14 -7.85
CA LYS A 268 21.56 8.61 -7.98
C LYS A 268 22.77 9.14 -7.22
N HIS A 269 23.05 8.55 -6.06
CA HIS A 269 24.18 8.97 -5.22
C HIS A 269 25.52 8.58 -5.84
N PHE A 270 25.69 7.33 -6.28
CA PHE A 270 26.97 6.80 -6.69
C PHE A 270 27.24 6.89 -8.20
N VAL A 271 26.24 7.05 -9.04
CA VAL A 271 26.40 6.96 -10.51
C VAL A 271 27.42 7.94 -11.08
N LYS A 272 27.51 9.17 -10.55
CA LYS A 272 28.47 10.19 -11.02
C LYS A 272 29.91 9.76 -10.74
N ASP A 273 30.15 9.24 -9.55
CA ASP A 273 31.51 8.77 -9.15
C ASP A 273 31.90 7.52 -9.92
N ILE A 274 30.98 6.57 -10.11
CA ILE A 274 31.21 5.37 -10.92
C ILE A 274 31.56 5.78 -12.36
N LYS A 275 30.78 6.62 -13.01
CA LYS A 275 31.03 7.07 -14.38
C LYS A 275 32.39 7.78 -14.52
N ARG A 276 32.72 8.65 -13.56
CA ARG A 276 33.99 9.35 -13.53
C ARG A 276 35.19 8.39 -13.43
N HIS A 277 35.09 7.39 -12.54
CA HIS A 277 36.19 6.44 -12.35
C HIS A 277 36.29 5.43 -13.51
N VAL A 278 35.18 5.00 -14.09
CA VAL A 278 35.19 4.11 -15.26
C VAL A 278 35.85 4.79 -16.50
N THR A 279 35.68 6.10 -16.66
CA THR A 279 36.28 6.85 -17.76
C THR A 279 37.69 7.39 -17.45
N HIS A 280 38.18 7.17 -16.25
CA HIS A 280 39.54 7.57 -15.86
C HIS A 280 40.56 6.78 -16.66
N GLY A 281 41.55 7.48 -17.25
CA GLY A 281 42.59 6.87 -18.11
C GLY A 281 42.18 6.63 -19.57
N LEU A 282 40.89 6.80 -19.92
CA LEU A 282 40.44 6.67 -21.32
C LEU A 282 41.19 7.58 -22.31
N PRO A 283 41.45 8.86 -22.02
CA PRO A 283 42.16 9.73 -22.95
C PRO A 283 43.60 9.25 -23.23
N GLU A 284 44.30 8.78 -22.22
CA GLU A 284 45.66 8.24 -22.33
C GLU A 284 45.68 6.95 -23.13
N TRP A 285 44.78 6.01 -22.79
CA TRP A 285 44.63 4.79 -23.55
C TRP A 285 44.29 5.04 -25.00
N TYR A 286 43.36 5.94 -25.29
CA TYR A 286 42.95 6.29 -26.66
C TYR A 286 44.11 6.87 -27.49
N LYS A 287 44.93 7.79 -26.91
CA LYS A 287 46.11 8.34 -27.56
C LYS A 287 47.14 7.25 -27.90
N ILE A 288 47.36 6.33 -26.98
CA ILE A 288 48.29 5.21 -27.22
C ILE A 288 47.78 4.36 -28.38
N LYS A 289 46.50 4.00 -28.40
CA LYS A 289 45.89 3.18 -29.46
C LYS A 289 45.94 3.86 -30.83
N LEU A 290 45.74 5.14 -30.91
CA LEU A 290 45.92 5.92 -32.14
C LEU A 290 47.37 5.87 -32.64
N ALA A 291 48.35 6.00 -31.74
CA ALA A 291 49.77 5.95 -32.10
C ALA A 291 50.22 4.55 -32.57
N GLU A 292 49.60 3.50 -32.06
CA GLU A 292 49.84 2.09 -32.43
C GLU A 292 49.13 1.69 -33.74
N GLY A 293 48.27 2.56 -34.31
CA GLY A 293 47.45 2.23 -35.49
C GLY A 293 46.45 1.12 -35.27
N GLY A 294 46.04 0.92 -34.02
CA GLY A 294 45.22 -0.21 -33.58
C GLY A 294 43.71 0.08 -33.34
N LEU A 295 43.15 1.13 -33.96
CA LEU A 295 41.72 1.42 -33.96
C LEU A 295 41.15 1.41 -35.35
#